data_bb0bb51ac4ac25087fdf75c4dd06b463
#
_entry.id   bb0bb51ac4ac25087fdf75c4dd06b463
#
_cell.length_a   1.000
_cell.length_b   1.000
_cell.length_c   1.000
_cell.angle_alpha   90.00
_cell.angle_beta   90.00
_cell.angle_gamma   90.00
#
_symmetry.space_group_name_H-M   'P 1'
#
loop_
_entity.id
_entity.type
_entity.pdbx_description
1 polymer ?
#
loop_
_entity_poly.entity_id
_entity_poly.type
_entity_poly.pdbx_seq_one_letter_code
_entity_poly.pdbx_strand_id
1 'polypeptide(L)' 'MAKLIRKISVGKDYKNDAMHYAVGQEVYGGHTICDILEEEDKFSIYIKKNKDVLPWKEFNKTMSVSVEYNLDYK' A
#
# COMPACT_ATOMS: atom_id res chain seq x y z
N MET A 1 2.20 -10.86 12.80
CA MET A 1 2.80 -9.64 12.76
C MET A 1 2.81 -9.07 11.39
N ALA A 2 2.59 -7.84 11.24
CA ALA A 2 2.49 -7.24 9.93
C ALA A 2 3.86 -6.82 9.44
N LYS A 3 4.08 -6.89 8.14
CA LYS A 3 5.30 -6.44 7.56
C LYS A 3 5.09 -5.12 6.89
N LEU A 4 6.10 -4.27 6.92
CA LEU A 4 6.01 -2.98 6.29
C LEU A 4 6.39 -3.08 4.82
N ILE A 5 5.60 -2.48 3.97
CA ILE A 5 5.79 -2.52 2.55
C ILE A 5 6.06 -1.12 2.06
N ARG A 6 7.04 -1.00 1.16
CA ARG A 6 7.37 0.28 0.62
C ARG A 6 6.48 0.61 -0.58
N LYS A 7 6.14 -0.38 -1.37
CA LYS A 7 5.36 -0.14 -2.56
C LYS A 7 4.55 -1.37 -2.88
N ILE A 8 3.36 -1.19 -3.37
CA ILE A 8 2.52 -2.30 -3.75
C ILE A 8 1.89 -2.00 -5.10
N SER A 9 1.83 -3.00 -5.94
CA SER A 9 1.22 -2.88 -7.26
C SER A 9 0.15 -3.93 -7.38
N VAL A 10 -1.06 -3.54 -7.74
CA VAL A 10 -2.20 -4.43 -7.80
C VAL A 10 -2.78 -4.39 -9.20
N GLY A 11 -2.94 -5.57 -9.81
CA GLY A 11 -3.57 -5.59 -11.12
C GLY A 11 -3.54 -6.94 -11.68
N LYS A 12 -4.53 -7.30 -12.53
CA LYS A 12 -4.50 -8.53 -13.09
C LYS A 12 -3.77 -8.57 -14.31
N ASP A 13 -3.63 -7.63 -15.00
CA ASP A 13 -2.92 -7.72 -16.14
C ASP A 13 -1.80 -7.03 -16.07
N TYR A 14 -0.85 -7.30 -16.65
CA TYR A 14 0.33 -6.76 -16.58
C TYR A 14 0.47 -5.59 -17.38
N LYS A 15 -0.32 -5.07 -18.01
CA LYS A 15 -0.02 -4.04 -18.81
C LYS A 15 -0.25 -2.79 -18.17
N ASN A 16 -1.26 -2.17 -18.34
CA ASN A 16 -1.43 -0.86 -17.93
C ASN A 16 -2.41 -0.72 -16.88
N ASP A 17 -3.07 -1.76 -16.54
CA ASP A 17 -4.15 -1.64 -15.60
C ASP A 17 -3.70 -1.79 -14.19
N ALA A 18 -2.46 -2.02 -13.93
CA ALA A 18 -2.02 -2.17 -12.57
C ALA A 18 -2.05 -0.85 -11.86
N MET A 19 -2.48 -0.85 -10.61
CA MET A 19 -2.46 0.33 -9.80
C MET A 19 -1.29 0.25 -8.87
N HIS A 20 -0.58 1.35 -8.72
CA HIS A 20 0.64 1.36 -7.95
C HIS A 20 0.51 2.30 -6.79
N TYR A 21 0.85 1.85 -5.60
CA TYR A 21 0.77 2.65 -4.40
C TYR A 21 2.09 2.57 -3.65
N ALA A 22 2.62 3.69 -3.23
CA ALA A 22 3.90 3.71 -2.54
C ALA A 22 3.81 4.62 -1.33
N VAL A 23 4.52 4.29 -0.27
CA VAL A 23 4.57 5.12 0.91
C VAL A 23 5.15 6.47 0.51
N GLY A 24 4.49 7.54 0.91
CA GLY A 24 4.88 8.89 0.54
C GLY A 24 4.14 9.43 -0.64
N GLN A 25 3.33 8.62 -1.29
CA GLN A 25 2.62 9.06 -2.46
C GLN A 25 1.40 9.87 -2.05
N GLU A 26 1.20 11.02 -2.70
CA GLU A 26 0.05 11.81 -2.42
C GLU A 26 -1.16 11.26 -3.13
N VAL A 27 -2.28 11.17 -2.49
CA VAL A 27 -3.46 10.59 -3.11
C VAL A 27 -4.51 11.68 -3.32
N TYR A 28 -5.41 11.95 -2.46
CA TYR A 28 -6.41 12.94 -2.75
C TYR A 28 -6.57 13.81 -1.52
N GLY A 29 -7.04 15.01 -1.73
CA GLY A 29 -7.39 15.88 -0.63
C GLY A 29 -6.24 16.18 0.31
N GLY A 30 -5.02 16.14 -0.17
CA GLY A 30 -3.89 16.40 0.69
C GLY A 30 -3.46 15.24 1.53
N HIS A 31 -4.02 14.07 1.31
CA HIS A 31 -3.62 12.89 2.07
C HIS A 31 -2.42 12.22 1.40
N THR A 32 -1.60 11.58 2.22
CA THR A 32 -0.41 10.88 1.74
C THR A 32 -0.44 9.46 2.27
N ILE A 33 -0.02 8.51 1.47
CA ILE A 33 0.07 7.13 1.94
C ILE A 33 1.16 7.07 2.99
N CYS A 34 0.80 6.68 4.19
CA CYS A 34 1.77 6.65 5.28
C CYS A 34 2.22 5.25 5.61
N ASP A 35 1.39 4.26 5.40
CA ASP A 35 1.75 2.89 5.72
C ASP A 35 1.08 1.93 4.78
N ILE A 36 1.79 0.89 4.40
CA ILE A 36 1.21 -0.22 3.68
C ILE A 36 1.64 -1.45 4.45
N LEU A 37 0.68 -2.21 4.96
CA LEU A 37 0.99 -3.34 5.82
C LEU A 37 0.53 -4.64 5.21
N GLU A 38 1.33 -5.66 5.38
CA GLU A 38 0.95 -6.99 4.96
C GLU A 38 0.42 -7.73 6.17
N GLU A 39 -0.84 -8.16 6.13
CA GLU A 39 -1.43 -8.92 7.20
C GLU A 39 -1.60 -10.35 6.75
N GLU A 40 -2.27 -11.14 7.55
CA GLU A 40 -2.32 -12.54 7.27
C GLU A 40 -2.99 -12.85 5.96
N ASP A 41 -4.07 -12.22 5.65
CA ASP A 41 -4.81 -12.53 4.45
C ASP A 41 -5.03 -11.35 3.55
N LYS A 42 -4.44 -10.22 3.81
CA LYS A 42 -4.69 -9.02 3.01
C LYS A 42 -3.58 -8.02 3.16
N PHE A 43 -3.62 -7.02 2.30
CA PHE A 43 -2.72 -5.88 2.37
C PHE A 43 -3.56 -4.66 2.68
N SER A 44 -3.13 -3.82 3.60
CA SER A 44 -3.88 -2.65 4.00
C SER A 44 -3.08 -1.40 3.75
N ILE A 45 -3.70 -0.38 3.19
CA ILE A 45 -3.05 0.88 2.90
C ILE A 45 -3.68 1.96 3.77
N TYR A 46 -2.85 2.70 4.49
CA TYR A 46 -3.29 3.77 5.34
C TYR A 46 -2.80 5.10 4.81
N ILE A 47 -3.61 6.13 4.96
CA ILE A 47 -3.25 7.46 4.51
C ILE A 47 -3.36 8.40 5.69
N LYS A 48 -2.68 9.54 5.59
CA LYS A 48 -2.77 10.51 6.65
C LYS A 48 -2.79 11.91 6.11
N LYS A 49 -3.41 12.80 6.86
CA LYS A 49 -3.41 14.20 6.57
C LYS A 49 -3.18 14.88 7.89
N ASN A 50 -2.12 15.70 7.98
CA ASN A 50 -1.71 16.29 9.24
C ASN A 50 -1.42 15.19 10.23
N LYS A 51 -2.21 15.03 11.26
CA LYS A 51 -1.96 13.98 12.22
C LYS A 51 -2.99 12.88 12.18
N ASP A 52 -3.92 12.95 11.27
CA ASP A 52 -4.99 11.97 11.22
C ASP A 52 -4.67 10.84 10.28
N VAL A 53 -4.66 9.64 10.77
CA VAL A 53 -4.37 8.45 9.99
C VAL A 53 -5.63 7.63 9.85
N LEU A 54 -5.94 7.23 8.62
CA LEU A 54 -7.10 6.40 8.43
C LEU A 54 -6.84 5.30 7.43
N PRO A 55 -7.59 4.23 7.52
CA PRO A 55 -7.47 3.17 6.53
C PRO A 55 -8.08 3.63 5.22
N TRP A 56 -7.47 3.26 4.11
CA TRP A 56 -7.93 3.73 2.82
C TRP A 56 -8.33 2.59 1.91
N LYS A 57 -7.46 1.62 1.69
CA LYS A 57 -7.76 0.52 0.81
C LYS A 57 -7.25 -0.78 1.37
N GLU A 58 -7.88 -1.87 0.97
CA GLU A 58 -7.43 -3.19 1.34
C GLU A 58 -7.48 -4.07 0.12
N PHE A 59 -6.54 -4.98 -0.01
CA PHE A 59 -6.51 -5.91 -1.12
C PHE A 59 -6.27 -7.31 -0.58
N ASN A 60 -7.08 -8.27 -1.02
CA ASN A 60 -6.89 -9.64 -0.60
C ASN A 60 -5.67 -10.23 -1.24
N LYS A 61 -5.04 -11.16 -0.58
CA LYS A 61 -3.87 -11.80 -1.14
C LYS A 61 -4.19 -12.72 -2.30
N THR A 62 -5.45 -12.97 -2.54
CA THR A 62 -5.80 -13.76 -3.70
C THR A 62 -5.75 -12.94 -4.97
N MET A 63 -5.60 -11.63 -4.89
CA MET A 63 -5.48 -10.83 -6.08
C MET A 63 -4.05 -10.83 -6.57
N SER A 64 -3.87 -10.41 -7.80
CA SER A 64 -2.53 -10.32 -8.33
C SER A 64 -1.85 -9.11 -7.74
N VAL A 65 -0.95 -9.29 -6.81
CA VAL A 65 -0.31 -8.23 -6.09
C VAL A 65 1.19 -8.44 -6.07
N SER A 66 1.93 -7.42 -6.40
CA SER A 66 3.37 -7.42 -6.29
C SER A 66 3.79 -6.43 -5.24
N VAL A 67 4.71 -6.76 -4.37
CA VAL A 67 5.10 -5.87 -3.30
C VAL A 67 6.60 -5.69 -3.26
N GLU A 68 7.01 -4.52 -2.79
CA GLU A 68 8.39 -4.27 -2.48
C GLU A 68 8.46 -3.95 -1.02
N TYR A 69 9.25 -4.69 -0.28
CA TYR A 69 9.35 -4.47 1.14
C TYR A 69 10.39 -3.40 1.43
N ASN A 70 10.25 -2.79 2.59
CA ASN A 70 11.18 -1.79 3.00
C ASN A 70 12.44 -2.44 3.43
N LEU A 71 13.53 -2.26 2.67
CA LEU A 71 14.74 -2.91 2.97
C LEU A 71 15.73 -2.05 3.64
N ASP A 72 15.43 -0.86 3.97
CA ASP A 72 16.41 -0.09 4.48
C ASP A 72 16.28 0.12 5.83
N TYR A 73 15.74 -0.70 6.60
CA TYR A 73 15.71 -0.44 7.88
C TYR A 73 16.79 -1.05 8.39
N LYS A 74 17.54 -1.29 8.44
CA LYS A 74 18.57 -1.88 8.99
C LYS A 74 18.81 -1.61 10.22
#